data_72a0dcf0e129e172ba35b2aca88b501d
#
_entry.id   72a0dcf0e129e172ba35b2aca88b501d
#
_cell.length_a   1.000
_cell.length_b   1.000
_cell.length_c   1.000
_cell.angle_alpha   90.00
_cell.angle_beta   90.00
_cell.angle_gamma   90.00
#
_symmetry.space_group_name_H-M   'P 1'
#
loop_
_entity.id
_entity.type
_entity.pdbx_description
1 polymer ?
#
loop_
_entity_poly.entity_id
_entity_poly.type
_entity_poly.pdbx_seq_one_letter_code
_entity_poly.pdbx_strand_id
1 'polypeptide(L)'
;MKNLFFRTSRLINSVLCGTITAAISFGALTASGGEQKNLEDIRMDSTIKDHKIIFFGKGDDPSKDSTTALIQKFYEDQFRHFQDPLAPYFLFMSKDSQLAMGIGGCVRMRGYFDWGGAIPSSGFAPYLIPMQKDPQNMRAFGTTPAGTALFFRVIGINKHLGNYQLYIECNFNGYKGRDFHLKKAYAMINDWTIGYANSTFSDPAATPPEVDAAGSNSKMSATAVLVRWTHELPKGFTIAASAETPSDQIEVVPEVTGKVTQYIPDIAAFAQYSWQKSNHVRLAAIARSLPYRNLIADKNHYMTGYGLQLSTVFHPFHAMTLYGCINGGQGYSSMGGDWLMGAYDLVANPNKPGELYSPFCYGGYGAVQYNFTPMIFASATVGGTRYAPKYAVAGDQYKQGLYMAANVFWYLTPRISCALEFDLGSRLNFDGQRAWARRLGAFVSFSF
;
A
#
# COMPACT_ATOMS: atom_id res chain seq x y z
N MET A 1 -34.82 11.46 -17.35
CA MET A 1 -33.84 11.12 -16.29
C MET A 1 -33.36 9.67 -16.25
N LYS A 2 -34.04 8.67 -16.83
CA LYS A 2 -33.58 7.24 -16.84
C LYS A 2 -32.41 6.95 -17.80
N ASN A 3 -32.15 7.75 -18.82
CA ASN A 3 -31.11 7.47 -19.82
C ASN A 3 -29.71 8.00 -19.48
N LEU A 4 -29.57 8.80 -18.42
CA LEU A 4 -28.24 9.30 -17.97
C LEU A 4 -27.54 8.29 -17.05
N PHE A 5 -28.31 7.45 -16.34
CA PHE A 5 -27.78 6.48 -15.38
C PHE A 5 -27.12 5.24 -16.02
N PHE A 6 -27.57 4.85 -17.21
CA PHE A 6 -26.95 3.72 -17.95
C PHE A 6 -25.61 4.12 -18.63
N ARG A 7 -25.39 5.41 -18.87
CA ARG A 7 -24.12 5.88 -19.47
C ARG A 7 -22.95 5.94 -18.48
N THR A 8 -23.20 6.22 -17.20
CA THR A 8 -22.13 6.34 -16.20
C THR A 8 -21.56 4.99 -15.78
N SER A 9 -22.37 3.92 -15.70
CA SER A 9 -21.85 2.58 -15.40
C SER A 9 -21.02 1.99 -16.56
N ARG A 10 -21.37 2.31 -17.80
CA ARG A 10 -20.55 1.92 -18.97
C ARG A 10 -19.26 2.72 -19.09
N LEU A 11 -19.24 3.98 -18.68
CA LEU A 11 -18.03 4.81 -18.66
C LEU A 11 -17.04 4.32 -17.60
N ILE A 12 -17.48 3.92 -16.41
CA ILE A 12 -16.59 3.40 -15.36
C ILE A 12 -16.02 2.04 -15.77
N ASN A 13 -16.81 1.15 -16.37
CA ASN A 13 -16.29 -0.12 -16.89
C ASN A 13 -15.36 0.08 -18.11
N SER A 14 -15.61 1.08 -18.94
CA SER A 14 -14.75 1.39 -20.09
C SER A 14 -13.46 2.12 -19.69
N VAL A 15 -13.47 2.92 -18.63
CA VAL A 15 -12.25 3.57 -18.11
C VAL A 15 -11.36 2.53 -17.41
N LEU A 16 -11.90 1.63 -16.59
CA LEU A 16 -11.11 0.54 -16.00
C LEU A 16 -10.55 -0.43 -17.07
N CYS A 17 -11.35 -0.84 -18.05
CA CYS A 17 -10.86 -1.64 -19.18
C CYS A 17 -9.92 -0.86 -20.10
N GLY A 18 -10.17 0.42 -20.35
CA GLY A 18 -9.37 1.26 -21.24
C GLY A 18 -7.98 1.54 -20.68
N THR A 19 -7.82 1.75 -19.37
CA THR A 19 -6.51 1.93 -18.75
C THR A 19 -5.68 0.64 -18.70
N ILE A 20 -6.33 -0.52 -18.52
CA ILE A 20 -5.66 -1.83 -18.58
C ILE A 20 -5.23 -2.16 -20.02
N THR A 21 -6.09 -1.90 -21.01
CA THR A 21 -5.78 -2.16 -22.43
C THR A 21 -4.71 -1.19 -22.94
N ALA A 22 -4.69 0.07 -22.50
CA ALA A 22 -3.64 1.03 -22.84
C ALA A 22 -2.28 0.63 -22.23
N ALA A 23 -2.24 0.15 -20.96
CA ALA A 23 -1.00 -0.31 -20.35
C ALA A 23 -0.40 -1.53 -21.04
N ILE A 24 -1.24 -2.45 -21.54
CA ILE A 24 -0.79 -3.65 -22.28
C ILE A 24 -0.35 -3.30 -23.71
N SER A 25 -1.01 -2.33 -24.35
CA SER A 25 -0.71 -1.93 -25.74
C SER A 25 0.52 -1.02 -25.85
N PHE A 26 0.89 -0.27 -24.82
CA PHE A 26 2.06 0.62 -24.82
C PHE A 26 3.41 -0.11 -24.60
N GLY A 27 3.40 -1.36 -24.17
CA GLY A 27 4.62 -2.16 -23.99
C GLY A 27 5.39 -2.49 -25.29
N ALA A 28 4.88 -2.09 -26.46
CA ALA A 28 5.49 -2.37 -27.77
C ALA A 28 6.18 -1.15 -28.41
N LEU A 29 6.14 0.03 -27.79
CA LEU A 29 6.87 1.21 -28.28
C LEU A 29 8.28 1.23 -27.70
N THR A 30 9.21 0.56 -28.35
CA THR A 30 10.66 0.70 -28.12
C THR A 30 11.10 2.09 -28.56
N ALA A 31 11.33 2.98 -27.62
CA ALA A 31 12.00 4.25 -27.89
C ALA A 31 13.48 3.96 -28.19
N SER A 32 13.88 4.09 -29.43
CA SER A 32 15.27 4.18 -29.84
C SER A 32 15.78 5.59 -29.58
N GLY A 33 16.49 5.79 -28.49
CA GLY A 33 17.15 7.03 -28.12
C GLY A 33 17.91 6.81 -26.81
N GLY A 34 19.13 7.31 -26.71
CA GLY A 34 20.03 7.09 -25.57
C GLY A 34 19.30 7.17 -24.22
N GLU A 35 19.68 6.31 -23.27
CA GLU A 35 19.04 6.17 -21.94
C GLU A 35 19.00 7.51 -21.21
N GLN A 36 17.92 8.25 -21.37
CA GLN A 36 17.67 9.45 -20.59
C GLN A 36 17.17 9.00 -19.19
N LYS A 37 17.95 9.30 -18.14
CA LYS A 37 17.57 8.96 -16.76
C LYS A 37 16.20 9.52 -16.43
N ASN A 38 15.39 8.73 -15.73
CA ASN A 38 14.12 9.20 -15.17
C ASN A 38 14.36 10.40 -14.23
N LEU A 39 13.44 11.36 -14.22
CA LEU A 39 13.54 12.52 -13.33
C LEU A 39 13.50 12.14 -11.85
N GLU A 40 12.82 11.04 -11.51
CA GLU A 40 12.85 10.45 -10.17
C GLU A 40 14.23 9.95 -9.79
N ASP A 41 14.93 9.27 -10.70
CA ASP A 41 16.29 8.78 -10.47
C ASP A 41 17.27 9.95 -10.26
N ILE A 42 17.08 11.07 -10.98
CA ILE A 42 17.89 12.28 -10.79
C ILE A 42 17.68 12.85 -9.37
N ARG A 43 16.43 12.88 -8.88
CA ARG A 43 16.12 13.29 -7.51
C ARG A 43 16.76 12.36 -6.49
N MET A 44 16.68 11.05 -6.70
CA MET A 44 17.30 10.05 -5.85
C MET A 44 18.83 10.16 -5.84
N ASP A 45 19.46 10.39 -6.97
CA ASP A 45 20.91 10.62 -7.04
C ASP A 45 21.34 11.84 -6.22
N SER A 46 20.53 12.92 -6.21
CA SER A 46 20.79 14.10 -5.37
C SER A 46 20.65 13.78 -3.88
N THR A 47 19.66 12.96 -3.52
CA THR A 47 19.43 12.52 -2.14
C THR A 47 20.54 11.60 -1.64
N ILE A 48 21.02 10.68 -2.48
CA ILE A 48 22.15 9.79 -2.17
C ILE A 48 23.44 10.56 -1.85
N LYS A 49 23.66 11.71 -2.47
CA LYS A 49 24.83 12.57 -2.20
C LYS A 49 24.73 13.37 -0.89
N ASP A 50 23.54 13.48 -0.32
CA ASP A 50 23.27 14.30 0.88
C ASP A 50 23.35 13.48 2.17
N HIS A 51 24.38 12.63 2.34
CA HIS A 51 24.63 11.86 3.55
C HIS A 51 25.91 12.28 4.26
N LYS A 52 25.89 12.21 5.59
CA LYS A 52 27.07 12.32 6.46
C LYS A 52 27.46 10.93 6.95
N ILE A 53 28.67 10.52 6.62
CA ILE A 53 29.18 9.19 6.96
C ILE A 53 30.23 9.33 8.06
N ILE A 54 30.10 8.51 9.09
CA ILE A 54 31.02 8.38 10.21
C ILE A 54 31.64 7.00 10.11
N PHE A 55 32.93 6.97 9.82
CA PHE A 55 33.68 5.72 9.73
C PHE A 55 34.13 5.25 11.11
N PHE A 56 34.08 3.93 11.34
CA PHE A 56 34.56 3.31 12.55
C PHE A 56 35.38 2.02 12.25
N GLY A 57 36.17 1.56 13.21
CA GLY A 57 37.01 0.38 13.06
C GLY A 57 38.46 0.75 12.69
N LYS A 58 39.27 -0.27 12.37
CA LYS A 58 40.69 -0.16 11.98
C LYS A 58 40.81 -0.17 10.45
N GLY A 59 41.80 0.54 9.91
CA GLY A 59 42.11 0.61 8.48
C GLY A 59 41.90 2.03 7.93
N ASP A 60 42.15 2.20 6.64
CA ASP A 60 41.91 3.45 5.91
C ASP A 60 40.42 3.60 5.60
N ASP A 61 39.99 4.84 5.34
CA ASP A 61 38.60 5.10 4.97
C ASP A 61 38.29 4.46 3.60
N PRO A 62 37.09 3.85 3.44
CA PRO A 62 36.70 3.23 2.18
C PRO A 62 36.74 4.16 0.99
N SER A 63 36.96 3.64 -0.20
CA SER A 63 36.86 4.41 -1.43
C SER A 63 35.49 5.06 -1.58
N LYS A 64 35.42 6.16 -2.33
CA LYS A 64 34.16 6.84 -2.60
C LYS A 64 33.16 5.93 -3.31
N ASP A 65 33.62 5.04 -4.18
CA ASP A 65 32.76 4.10 -4.93
C ASP A 65 32.17 3.03 -4.01
N SER A 66 32.98 2.44 -3.12
CA SER A 66 32.48 1.47 -2.09
C SER A 66 31.46 2.11 -1.17
N THR A 67 31.73 3.35 -0.76
CA THR A 67 30.81 4.12 0.07
C THR A 67 29.48 4.40 -0.64
N THR A 68 29.52 4.83 -1.89
CA THR A 68 28.32 5.09 -2.70
C THR A 68 27.53 3.80 -2.93
N ALA A 69 28.19 2.70 -3.24
CA ALA A 69 27.55 1.40 -3.44
C ALA A 69 26.81 0.93 -2.18
N LEU A 70 27.40 1.14 -1.00
CA LEU A 70 26.77 0.74 0.26
C LEU A 70 25.59 1.67 0.62
N ILE A 71 25.67 2.96 0.35
CA ILE A 71 24.53 3.89 0.51
C ILE A 71 23.40 3.47 -0.41
N GLN A 72 23.66 3.10 -1.65
CA GLN A 72 22.63 2.65 -2.61
C GLN A 72 21.84 1.45 -2.04
N LYS A 73 22.48 0.52 -1.34
CA LYS A 73 21.80 -0.60 -0.68
C LYS A 73 20.76 -0.16 0.34
N PHE A 74 20.92 0.99 0.99
CA PHE A 74 19.88 1.53 1.87
C PHE A 74 18.60 1.92 1.13
N TYR A 75 18.68 2.12 -0.17
CA TYR A 75 17.54 2.49 -1.01
C TYR A 75 16.97 1.33 -1.82
N GLU A 76 17.70 0.23 -2.01
CA GLU A 76 17.29 -0.88 -2.88
C GLU A 76 15.99 -1.55 -2.40
N ASP A 77 15.84 -1.74 -1.09
CA ASP A 77 14.65 -2.37 -0.49
C ASP A 77 13.59 -1.37 -0.02
N GLN A 78 13.83 -0.08 -0.19
CA GLN A 78 12.85 0.94 0.08
C GLN A 78 12.02 1.16 -1.19
N PHE A 79 10.73 0.87 -1.10
CA PHE A 79 9.79 1.29 -2.13
C PHE A 79 9.80 2.80 -2.15
N ARG A 80 10.35 3.39 -3.19
CA ARG A 80 10.75 4.80 -3.30
C ARG A 80 9.58 5.75 -3.41
N HIS A 81 8.63 5.61 -2.54
CA HIS A 81 7.51 6.52 -2.45
C HIS A 81 7.77 7.54 -1.36
N PHE A 82 7.21 8.73 -1.52
CA PHE A 82 7.22 9.77 -0.50
C PHE A 82 6.68 9.28 0.86
N GLN A 83 6.01 8.13 0.91
CA GLN A 83 5.49 7.51 2.13
C GLN A 83 6.55 6.74 2.91
N ASP A 84 7.63 6.29 2.24
CA ASP A 84 8.73 5.61 2.91
C ASP A 84 9.76 6.61 3.42
N PRO A 85 10.35 6.38 4.62
CA PRO A 85 11.43 7.22 5.11
C PRO A 85 12.63 7.15 4.17
N LEU A 86 13.27 8.29 3.94
CA LEU A 86 14.56 8.32 3.25
C LEU A 86 15.63 7.59 4.07
N ALA A 87 16.72 7.14 3.43
CA ALA A 87 17.87 6.62 4.16
C ALA A 87 18.40 7.67 5.16
N PRO A 88 18.92 7.22 6.33
CA PRO A 88 19.36 8.12 7.39
C PRO A 88 20.36 9.14 6.91
N TYR A 89 20.24 10.40 7.36
CA TYR A 89 21.23 11.44 7.04
C TYR A 89 22.60 11.07 7.58
N PHE A 90 22.68 10.59 8.83
CA PHE A 90 23.89 10.08 9.43
C PHE A 90 23.98 8.57 9.30
N LEU A 91 25.05 8.09 8.66
CA LEU A 91 25.36 6.68 8.50
C LEU A 91 26.66 6.37 9.22
N PHE A 92 26.65 5.29 9.99
CA PHE A 92 27.84 4.69 10.58
C PHE A 92 28.29 3.53 9.70
N MET A 93 29.53 3.58 9.22
CA MET A 93 30.07 2.60 8.30
C MET A 93 31.39 2.05 8.80
N SER A 94 31.55 0.74 8.80
CA SER A 94 32.84 0.13 9.10
C SER A 94 33.85 0.41 7.98
N LYS A 95 35.13 0.64 8.35
CA LYS A 95 36.21 0.94 7.39
C LYS A 95 36.45 -0.19 6.39
N ASP A 96 36.15 -1.44 6.74
CA ASP A 96 36.19 -2.59 5.84
C ASP A 96 34.96 -2.71 4.91
N SER A 97 34.01 -1.77 4.98
CA SER A 97 32.77 -1.73 4.19
C SER A 97 31.88 -2.97 4.37
N GLN A 98 32.06 -3.74 5.46
CA GLN A 98 31.24 -4.95 5.72
C GLN A 98 30.00 -4.66 6.54
N LEU A 99 29.91 -3.51 7.21
CA LEU A 99 28.79 -3.12 8.06
C LEU A 99 28.45 -1.65 7.87
N ALA A 100 27.20 -1.36 7.68
CA ALA A 100 26.66 -0.01 7.75
C ALA A 100 25.36 0.00 8.57
N MET A 101 25.17 1.02 9.38
CA MET A 101 23.99 1.21 10.18
C MET A 101 23.59 2.68 10.25
N GLY A 102 22.32 2.93 10.50
CA GLY A 102 21.83 4.28 10.69
C GLY A 102 20.48 4.33 11.38
N ILE A 103 20.23 5.48 11.99
CA ILE A 103 18.93 5.85 12.55
C ILE A 103 18.43 7.02 11.72
N GLY A 104 17.22 6.92 11.23
CA GLY A 104 16.58 7.96 10.45
C GLY A 104 15.08 8.03 10.73
N GLY A 105 14.43 8.92 10.03
CA GLY A 105 13.01 9.09 10.18
C GLY A 105 12.47 10.28 9.41
N CYS A 106 11.23 10.62 9.72
CA CYS A 106 10.63 11.84 9.23
C CYS A 106 9.67 12.43 10.27
N VAL A 107 9.62 13.74 10.36
CA VAL A 107 8.55 14.47 11.04
C VAL A 107 7.57 14.90 9.97
N ARG A 108 6.31 14.47 10.10
CA ARG A 108 5.26 14.72 9.10
C ARG A 108 4.05 15.36 9.77
N MET A 109 3.53 16.40 9.15
CA MET A 109 2.27 17.03 9.54
C MET A 109 1.34 17.04 8.34
N ARG A 110 0.09 16.63 8.56
CA ARG A 110 -0.98 16.72 7.58
C ARG A 110 -2.10 17.61 8.12
N GLY A 111 -2.67 18.42 7.24
CA GLY A 111 -3.91 19.13 7.48
C GLY A 111 -4.92 18.77 6.40
N TYR A 112 -6.20 18.73 6.73
CA TYR A 112 -7.25 18.46 5.77
C TYR A 112 -8.50 19.26 6.09
N PHE A 113 -9.25 19.56 5.04
CA PHE A 113 -10.52 20.24 5.10
C PHE A 113 -11.55 19.47 4.27
N ASP A 114 -12.62 19.00 4.94
CA ASP A 114 -13.74 18.29 4.33
C ASP A 114 -14.92 19.21 4.08
N TRP A 115 -15.64 18.98 2.98
CA TRP A 115 -16.92 19.64 2.72
C TRP A 115 -17.89 18.75 1.92
N GLY A 116 -19.18 18.96 2.14
CA GLY A 116 -20.24 18.14 1.56
C GLY A 116 -20.53 16.85 2.34
N GLY A 117 -20.04 16.75 3.57
CA GLY A 117 -20.09 15.65 4.51
C GLY A 117 -18.69 15.30 5.00
N ALA A 118 -18.41 15.59 6.28
CA ALA A 118 -17.12 15.28 6.89
C ALA A 118 -16.97 13.76 7.08
N ILE A 119 -15.78 13.24 6.75
CA ILE A 119 -15.44 11.84 6.99
C ILE A 119 -14.87 11.72 8.41
N PRO A 120 -15.38 10.80 9.25
CA PRO A 120 -14.92 10.64 10.65
C PRO A 120 -13.57 9.93 10.74
N SER A 121 -12.61 10.33 9.90
CA SER A 121 -11.27 9.76 9.82
C SER A 121 -10.27 10.75 9.24
N SER A 122 -9.01 10.66 9.67
CA SER A 122 -7.91 11.40 9.05
C SER A 122 -7.54 10.85 7.67
N GLY A 123 -7.90 9.60 7.35
CA GLY A 123 -7.80 9.02 6.02
C GLY A 123 -9.12 9.14 5.26
N PHE A 124 -9.04 9.41 3.96
CA PHE A 124 -10.20 9.54 3.08
C PHE A 124 -10.64 8.17 2.56
N ALA A 125 -11.48 7.47 3.32
CA ALA A 125 -12.02 6.17 2.94
C ALA A 125 -13.47 6.32 2.43
N PRO A 126 -13.76 5.99 1.16
CA PRO A 126 -15.11 6.02 0.61
C PRO A 126 -16.14 5.24 1.41
N TYR A 127 -15.73 4.14 2.05
CA TYR A 127 -16.59 3.36 2.95
C TYR A 127 -17.18 4.20 4.10
N LEU A 128 -16.42 5.16 4.62
CA LEU A 128 -16.82 6.01 5.76
C LEU A 128 -17.62 7.24 5.37
N ILE A 129 -17.90 7.46 4.09
CA ILE A 129 -18.69 8.61 3.63
C ILE A 129 -20.10 8.52 4.22
N PRO A 130 -20.57 9.54 4.97
CA PRO A 130 -21.89 9.55 5.56
C PRO A 130 -22.98 9.51 4.49
N MET A 131 -23.90 8.55 4.61
CA MET A 131 -25.04 8.44 3.68
C MET A 131 -26.10 9.51 3.93
N GLN A 132 -26.31 9.86 5.20
CA GLN A 132 -27.19 10.95 5.59
C GLN A 132 -26.36 12.20 5.87
N LYS A 133 -26.76 13.32 5.30
CA LYS A 133 -26.10 14.60 5.54
C LYS A 133 -26.58 15.16 6.86
N ASP A 134 -25.67 15.24 7.82
CA ASP A 134 -25.86 15.92 9.09
C ASP A 134 -25.42 17.39 8.95
N PRO A 135 -26.33 18.38 9.14
CA PRO A 135 -25.98 19.79 9.05
C PRO A 135 -24.83 20.21 9.98
N GLN A 136 -24.65 19.51 11.12
CA GLN A 136 -23.59 19.80 12.09
C GLN A 136 -22.21 19.31 11.59
N ASN A 137 -22.18 18.32 10.68
CA ASN A 137 -20.97 17.68 10.19
C ASN A 137 -20.78 17.86 8.67
N MET A 138 -21.26 18.98 8.10
CA MET A 138 -21.09 19.26 6.68
C MET A 138 -19.68 19.71 6.29
N ARG A 139 -18.92 20.23 7.26
CA ARG A 139 -17.54 20.70 7.09
C ARG A 139 -16.70 20.31 8.31
N ALA A 140 -15.48 19.94 8.07
CA ALA A 140 -14.51 19.68 9.15
C ALA A 140 -13.12 20.12 8.73
N PHE A 141 -12.37 20.67 9.67
CA PHE A 141 -10.94 20.87 9.54
C PHE A 141 -10.24 19.97 10.54
N GLY A 142 -9.22 19.26 10.09
CA GLY A 142 -8.44 18.37 10.93
C GLY A 142 -6.95 18.46 10.65
N THR A 143 -6.16 18.13 11.66
CA THR A 143 -4.71 17.99 11.53
C THR A 143 -4.25 16.71 12.20
N THR A 144 -3.18 16.11 11.68
CA THR A 144 -2.62 14.90 12.24
C THR A 144 -1.11 14.82 12.01
N PRO A 145 -0.32 14.37 13.00
CA PRO A 145 1.09 14.01 12.85
C PRO A 145 1.28 12.58 12.30
N ALA A 146 0.21 11.88 11.95
CA ALA A 146 0.25 10.50 11.47
C ALA A 146 1.19 10.35 10.27
N GLY A 147 2.03 9.33 10.33
CA GLY A 147 3.09 9.09 9.35
C GLY A 147 4.44 9.71 9.74
N THR A 148 4.55 10.46 10.87
CA THR A 148 5.83 10.70 11.54
C THR A 148 6.41 9.34 11.94
N ALA A 149 7.67 9.08 11.59
CA ALA A 149 8.28 7.76 11.74
C ALA A 149 9.74 7.85 12.18
N LEU A 150 10.17 6.82 12.89
CA LEU A 150 11.56 6.55 13.22
C LEU A 150 11.91 5.15 12.73
N PHE A 151 13.10 4.99 12.19
CA PHE A 151 13.59 3.66 11.81
C PHE A 151 15.07 3.50 12.13
N PHE A 152 15.44 2.25 12.37
CA PHE A 152 16.82 1.78 12.50
C PHE A 152 17.06 0.72 11.45
N ARG A 153 18.18 0.80 10.75
CA ARG A 153 18.57 -0.14 9.73
C ARG A 153 20.04 -0.51 9.85
N VAL A 154 20.32 -1.80 9.75
CA VAL A 154 21.67 -2.38 9.67
C VAL A 154 21.75 -3.17 8.39
N ILE A 155 22.81 -2.98 7.63
CA ILE A 155 23.15 -3.77 6.45
C ILE A 155 24.57 -4.30 6.65
N GLY A 156 24.79 -5.58 6.42
CA GLY A 156 26.10 -6.16 6.59
C GLY A 156 26.34 -7.36 5.70
N ILE A 157 27.60 -7.71 5.60
CA ILE A 157 28.11 -8.91 4.92
C ILE A 157 28.90 -9.70 5.95
N ASN A 158 28.54 -10.95 6.17
CA ASN A 158 29.23 -11.85 7.09
C ASN A 158 29.67 -13.12 6.36
N LYS A 159 30.86 -13.63 6.67
CA LYS A 159 31.39 -14.82 5.99
C LYS A 159 30.54 -16.09 6.21
N HIS A 160 29.79 -16.15 7.31
CA HIS A 160 28.94 -17.30 7.64
C HIS A 160 27.45 -17.08 7.28
N LEU A 161 26.97 -15.87 7.43
CA LEU A 161 25.54 -15.52 7.18
C LEU A 161 25.28 -15.00 5.76
N GLY A 162 26.34 -14.65 5.03
CA GLY A 162 26.18 -13.94 3.74
C GLY A 162 25.71 -12.50 3.94
N ASN A 163 24.89 -12.02 3.04
CA ASN A 163 24.27 -10.69 3.14
C ASN A 163 23.14 -10.72 4.17
N TYR A 164 23.14 -9.77 5.09
CA TYR A 164 22.07 -9.65 6.07
C TYR A 164 21.64 -8.20 6.26
N GLN A 165 20.39 -8.05 6.65
CA GLN A 165 19.80 -6.77 6.98
C GLN A 165 18.89 -6.91 8.20
N LEU A 166 18.93 -5.92 9.08
CA LEU A 166 17.96 -5.73 10.15
C LEU A 166 17.24 -4.42 9.90
N TYR A 167 15.93 -4.41 10.05
CA TYR A 167 15.11 -3.23 9.88
C TYR A 167 14.03 -3.16 10.96
N ILE A 168 13.95 -2.02 11.63
CA ILE A 168 12.90 -1.72 12.60
C ILE A 168 12.36 -0.34 12.25
N GLU A 169 11.07 -0.22 12.06
CA GLU A 169 10.36 1.04 11.82
C GLU A 169 9.17 1.16 12.76
N CYS A 170 9.11 2.31 13.45
CA CYS A 170 7.98 2.71 14.25
C CYS A 170 7.39 3.99 13.68
N ASN A 171 6.09 4.15 13.76
CA ASN A 171 5.41 5.36 13.32
C ASN A 171 4.38 5.82 14.34
N PHE A 172 3.98 7.08 14.21
CA PHE A 172 2.87 7.64 14.96
C PHE A 172 1.58 7.47 14.14
N ASN A 173 0.57 6.84 14.76
CA ASN A 173 -0.74 6.58 14.18
C ASN A 173 -1.79 6.49 15.29
N GLY A 174 -2.92 5.79 15.08
CA GLY A 174 -3.94 5.53 16.11
C GLY A 174 -4.69 6.79 16.53
N TYR A 175 -4.99 6.93 17.83
CA TYR A 175 -5.81 8.01 18.31
C TYR A 175 -5.21 9.39 18.02
N LYS A 176 -5.89 10.17 17.18
CA LYS A 176 -5.43 11.47 16.67
C LYS A 176 -4.01 11.45 16.06
N GLY A 177 -3.55 10.27 15.57
CA GLY A 177 -2.24 10.10 14.97
C GLY A 177 -1.07 10.22 15.97
N ARG A 178 -1.27 9.97 17.26
CA ARG A 178 -0.27 10.18 18.31
C ARG A 178 0.23 8.92 18.99
N ASP A 179 -0.39 7.77 18.72
CA ASP A 179 0.03 6.51 19.31
C ASP A 179 1.28 6.00 18.58
N PHE A 180 2.27 5.57 19.35
CA PHE A 180 3.51 5.03 18.80
C PHE A 180 3.37 3.53 18.56
N HIS A 181 3.51 3.11 17.31
CA HIS A 181 3.29 1.74 16.87
C HIS A 181 4.49 1.18 16.13
N LEU A 182 4.73 -0.12 16.33
CA LEU A 182 5.63 -0.88 15.47
C LEU A 182 4.99 -1.00 14.08
N LYS A 183 5.67 -0.51 13.05
CA LYS A 183 5.23 -0.60 11.66
C LYS A 183 5.88 -1.76 10.92
N LYS A 184 7.16 -2.00 11.15
CA LYS A 184 7.93 -3.11 10.58
C LYS A 184 9.04 -3.51 11.55
N ALA A 185 9.35 -4.79 11.65
CA ALA A 185 10.52 -5.32 12.37
C ALA A 185 10.89 -6.67 11.78
N TYR A 186 11.92 -6.71 10.96
CA TYR A 186 12.33 -7.93 10.26
C TYR A 186 13.84 -8.03 10.09
N ALA A 187 14.30 -9.27 9.94
CA ALA A 187 15.63 -9.61 9.49
C ALA A 187 15.54 -10.21 8.07
N MET A 188 16.49 -9.83 7.23
CA MET A 188 16.74 -10.49 5.94
C MET A 188 18.10 -11.18 6.02
N ILE A 189 18.19 -12.43 5.56
CA ILE A 189 19.41 -13.20 5.46
C ILE A 189 19.38 -13.91 4.11
N ASN A 190 20.20 -13.44 3.17
CA ASN A 190 20.14 -13.85 1.76
C ASN A 190 18.71 -13.75 1.22
N ASP A 191 18.12 -14.85 0.77
CA ASP A 191 16.77 -14.93 0.18
C ASP A 191 15.65 -14.97 1.23
N TRP A 192 15.96 -15.02 2.53
CA TRP A 192 14.97 -15.18 3.59
C TRP A 192 14.66 -13.87 4.30
N THR A 193 13.38 -13.59 4.51
CA THR A 193 12.89 -12.50 5.37
C THR A 193 12.08 -13.11 6.51
N ILE A 194 12.41 -12.75 7.74
CA ILE A 194 11.77 -13.26 8.96
C ILE A 194 11.40 -12.07 9.85
N GLY A 195 10.14 -11.96 10.25
CA GLY A 195 9.68 -10.94 11.16
C GLY A 195 8.37 -10.25 10.69
N TYR A 196 8.10 -9.06 11.22
CA TYR A 196 6.91 -8.28 10.93
C TYR A 196 7.16 -7.34 9.75
N ALA A 197 6.54 -7.64 8.62
CA ALA A 197 6.75 -6.93 7.35
C ALA A 197 5.45 -6.86 6.53
N ASN A 198 5.47 -6.16 5.40
CA ASN A 198 4.35 -6.19 4.46
C ASN A 198 4.10 -7.63 3.99
N SER A 199 2.83 -8.02 3.95
CA SER A 199 2.41 -9.30 3.37
C SER A 199 2.98 -9.48 1.97
N THR A 200 3.32 -10.71 1.63
CA THR A 200 3.79 -11.10 0.30
C THR A 200 2.72 -10.90 -0.78
N PHE A 201 1.45 -10.87 -0.37
CA PHE A 201 0.34 -10.54 -1.24
C PHE A 201 0.32 -9.06 -1.64
N SER A 202 0.85 -8.15 -0.82
CA SER A 202 0.88 -6.70 -1.08
C SER A 202 1.99 -6.31 -2.06
N ASP A 203 1.73 -5.28 -2.88
CA ASP A 203 2.74 -4.62 -3.71
C ASP A 203 2.85 -3.12 -3.38
N PRO A 204 3.63 -2.76 -2.38
CA PRO A 204 3.80 -1.35 -2.01
C PRO A 204 4.40 -0.49 -3.13
N ALA A 205 5.21 -1.08 -4.02
CA ALA A 205 5.84 -0.34 -5.12
C ALA A 205 4.82 0.17 -6.15
N ALA A 206 3.69 -0.52 -6.31
CA ALA A 206 2.62 -0.11 -7.22
C ALA A 206 1.65 0.92 -6.60
N THR A 207 1.90 1.36 -5.35
CA THR A 207 1.08 2.40 -4.70
C THR A 207 1.45 3.78 -5.24
N PRO A 208 0.50 4.54 -5.80
CA PRO A 208 0.79 5.89 -6.31
C PRO A 208 1.10 6.88 -5.18
N PRO A 209 1.76 8.00 -5.48
CA PRO A 209 1.95 9.09 -4.53
C PRO A 209 0.62 9.74 -4.14
N GLU A 210 0.30 9.75 -2.85
CA GLU A 210 -0.93 10.33 -2.28
C GLU A 210 -0.60 11.05 -0.97
N VAL A 211 -1.27 12.18 -0.73
CA VAL A 211 -1.18 12.94 0.54
C VAL A 211 -2.05 12.26 1.58
N ASP A 212 -3.20 11.74 1.16
CA ASP A 212 -4.11 11.02 2.04
C ASP A 212 -3.48 9.76 2.62
N ALA A 213 -3.74 9.49 3.90
CA ALA A 213 -3.13 8.35 4.59
C ALA A 213 -3.75 7.00 4.20
N ALA A 214 -5.05 6.98 3.87
CA ALA A 214 -5.72 5.78 3.40
C ALA A 214 -5.34 5.46 1.96
N GLY A 215 -5.28 6.50 1.12
CA GLY A 215 -4.94 6.37 -0.31
C GLY A 215 -5.99 5.62 -1.09
N SER A 216 -5.58 5.03 -2.20
CA SER A 216 -6.47 4.29 -3.10
C SER A 216 -7.27 3.23 -2.37
N ASN A 217 -8.58 3.27 -2.51
CA ASN A 217 -9.53 2.48 -1.70
C ASN A 217 -9.51 0.96 -1.96
N SER A 218 -8.77 0.49 -2.95
CA SER A 218 -8.54 -0.94 -3.24
C SER A 218 -7.09 -1.39 -3.02
N LYS A 219 -6.27 -0.56 -2.37
CA LYS A 219 -4.88 -0.87 -2.07
C LYS A 219 -4.75 -1.98 -1.04
N MET A 220 -4.01 -3.05 -1.37
CA MET A 220 -3.64 -4.10 -0.43
C MET A 220 -2.40 -3.66 0.36
N SER A 221 -2.54 -3.56 1.69
CA SER A 221 -1.52 -2.96 2.56
C SER A 221 -1.31 -3.72 3.87
N ALA A 222 -1.78 -4.95 3.96
CA ALA A 222 -1.62 -5.78 5.15
C ALA A 222 -0.15 -5.98 5.51
N THR A 223 0.10 -6.03 6.81
CA THR A 223 1.37 -6.44 7.41
C THR A 223 1.13 -7.67 8.27
N ALA A 224 2.11 -8.56 8.33
CA ALA A 224 2.04 -9.80 9.10
C ALA A 224 3.40 -10.16 9.67
N VAL A 225 3.44 -10.96 10.74
CA VAL A 225 4.63 -11.71 11.09
C VAL A 225 4.74 -12.85 10.10
N LEU A 226 5.86 -12.95 9.40
CA LEU A 226 6.02 -13.88 8.30
C LEU A 226 7.42 -14.49 8.25
N VAL A 227 7.49 -15.62 7.58
CA VAL A 227 8.72 -16.20 7.02
C VAL A 227 8.51 -16.25 5.52
N ARG A 228 9.29 -15.48 4.79
CA ARG A 228 9.24 -15.35 3.33
C ARG A 228 10.54 -15.74 2.70
N TRP A 229 10.48 -16.58 1.69
CA TRP A 229 11.57 -16.83 0.76
C TRP A 229 11.34 -16.04 -0.52
N THR A 230 12.34 -15.29 -0.96
CA THR A 230 12.31 -14.47 -2.18
C THR A 230 13.54 -14.80 -3.01
N HIS A 231 13.37 -15.20 -4.25
CA HIS A 231 14.47 -15.61 -5.10
C HIS A 231 14.43 -14.87 -6.45
N GLU A 232 15.57 -14.28 -6.81
CA GLU A 232 15.76 -13.63 -8.09
C GLU A 232 16.19 -14.65 -9.12
N LEU A 233 15.44 -14.75 -10.18
CA LEU A 233 15.71 -15.60 -11.34
C LEU A 233 16.35 -14.78 -12.47
N PRO A 234 17.07 -15.43 -13.41
CA PRO A 234 17.60 -14.74 -14.58
C PRO A 234 16.52 -13.97 -15.37
N LYS A 235 16.96 -12.95 -16.13
CA LYS A 235 16.12 -12.13 -17.02
C LYS A 235 15.06 -11.29 -16.33
N GLY A 236 15.29 -10.90 -15.05
CA GLY A 236 14.40 -9.97 -14.34
C GLY A 236 13.17 -10.61 -13.69
N PHE A 237 13.12 -11.93 -13.58
CA PHE A 237 12.08 -12.61 -12.83
C PHE A 237 12.42 -12.68 -11.34
N THR A 238 11.42 -12.48 -10.48
CA THR A 238 11.51 -12.68 -9.03
C THR A 238 10.31 -13.47 -8.59
N ILE A 239 10.52 -14.47 -7.74
CA ILE A 239 9.44 -15.26 -7.12
C ILE A 239 9.58 -15.18 -5.62
N ALA A 240 8.46 -15.23 -4.92
CA ALA A 240 8.43 -15.31 -3.47
C ALA A 240 7.26 -16.16 -2.99
N ALA A 241 7.50 -16.80 -1.83
CA ALA A 241 6.45 -17.49 -1.08
C ALA A 241 6.64 -17.27 0.41
N SER A 242 5.56 -17.22 1.17
CA SER A 242 5.57 -16.98 2.61
C SER A 242 4.51 -17.77 3.34
N ALA A 243 4.80 -18.02 4.62
CA ALA A 243 3.82 -18.34 5.64
C ALA A 243 3.68 -17.12 6.56
N GLU A 244 2.43 -16.65 6.74
CA GLU A 244 2.10 -15.39 7.40
C GLU A 244 1.12 -15.62 8.55
N THR A 245 1.25 -14.85 9.63
CA THR A 245 0.26 -14.86 10.70
C THR A 245 -1.07 -14.37 10.18
N PRO A 246 -2.15 -15.14 10.39
CA PRO A 246 -3.47 -14.78 9.89
C PRO A 246 -4.01 -13.50 10.53
N SER A 247 -4.75 -12.73 9.72
CA SER A 247 -5.57 -11.61 10.18
C SER A 247 -6.93 -11.74 9.52
N ASP A 248 -7.98 -11.97 10.30
CA ASP A 248 -9.32 -12.20 9.81
C ASP A 248 -10.30 -11.10 10.22
N GLN A 249 -11.32 -10.91 9.39
CA GLN A 249 -12.48 -10.05 9.63
C GLN A 249 -13.76 -10.85 9.43
N ILE A 250 -14.19 -11.49 10.51
CA ILE A 250 -15.34 -12.39 10.55
C ILE A 250 -16.50 -11.69 11.24
N GLU A 251 -17.67 -11.69 10.62
CA GLU A 251 -18.91 -11.24 11.25
C GLU A 251 -19.31 -12.23 12.35
N VAL A 252 -19.35 -11.75 13.59
CA VAL A 252 -19.83 -12.53 14.73
C VAL A 252 -21.25 -12.13 15.03
N VAL A 253 -22.18 -13.07 14.89
CA VAL A 253 -23.59 -12.90 15.28
C VAL A 253 -23.74 -13.42 16.72
N PRO A 254 -24.04 -12.56 17.70
CA PRO A 254 -24.19 -12.98 19.10
C PRO A 254 -25.11 -14.20 19.24
N GLU A 255 -24.73 -15.16 20.09
CA GLU A 255 -25.45 -16.42 20.38
C GLU A 255 -25.59 -17.39 19.21
N VAL A 256 -25.17 -17.01 17.98
CA VAL A 256 -25.34 -17.83 16.76
C VAL A 256 -23.98 -18.28 16.23
N THR A 257 -23.00 -17.38 16.17
CA THR A 257 -21.66 -17.71 15.68
C THR A 257 -20.58 -17.19 16.62
N GLY A 258 -19.43 -17.84 16.64
CA GLY A 258 -18.28 -17.47 17.46
C GLY A 258 -16.96 -17.51 16.68
N LYS A 259 -15.96 -16.78 17.18
CA LYS A 259 -14.60 -16.88 16.66
C LYS A 259 -13.92 -18.16 17.14
N VAL A 260 -13.07 -18.72 16.28
CA VAL A 260 -12.17 -19.84 16.58
C VAL A 260 -10.75 -19.35 16.35
N THR A 261 -9.84 -19.71 17.23
CA THR A 261 -8.42 -19.40 17.04
C THR A 261 -7.90 -20.12 15.81
N GLN A 262 -7.35 -19.35 14.87
CA GLN A 262 -6.73 -19.90 13.67
C GLN A 262 -5.36 -20.49 14.02
N TYR A 263 -5.07 -21.69 13.50
CA TYR A 263 -3.81 -22.41 13.71
C TYR A 263 -3.07 -22.71 12.40
N ILE A 264 -3.70 -22.48 11.26
CA ILE A 264 -3.10 -22.63 9.94
C ILE A 264 -2.65 -21.25 9.48
N PRO A 265 -1.36 -21.05 9.14
CA PRO A 265 -0.89 -19.77 8.62
C PRO A 265 -1.54 -19.47 7.26
N ASP A 266 -1.66 -18.19 6.94
CA ASP A 266 -1.97 -17.75 5.59
C ASP A 266 -0.74 -18.01 4.69
N ILE A 267 -0.96 -18.51 3.48
CA ILE A 267 0.09 -18.76 2.50
C ILE A 267 -0.05 -17.76 1.37
N ALA A 268 0.99 -16.96 1.18
CA ALA A 268 1.02 -15.98 0.09
C ALA A 268 2.22 -16.23 -0.83
N ALA A 269 2.07 -15.89 -2.10
CA ALA A 269 3.13 -16.01 -3.09
C ALA A 269 2.98 -14.94 -4.17
N PHE A 270 4.09 -14.57 -4.81
CA PHE A 270 4.06 -13.76 -6.03
C PHE A 270 5.10 -14.23 -7.05
N ALA A 271 4.81 -13.91 -8.32
CA ALA A 271 5.76 -13.89 -9.41
C ALA A 271 5.80 -12.48 -10.01
N GLN A 272 7.00 -11.93 -10.17
CA GLN A 272 7.23 -10.60 -10.72
C GLN A 272 8.18 -10.68 -11.89
N TYR A 273 7.89 -9.92 -12.93
CA TYR A 273 8.80 -9.64 -14.01
C TYR A 273 9.18 -8.16 -14.00
N SER A 274 10.47 -7.87 -13.94
CA SER A 274 11.03 -6.51 -13.89
C SER A 274 11.90 -6.24 -15.12
N TRP A 275 11.79 -5.01 -15.66
CA TRP A 275 12.62 -4.55 -16.78
C TRP A 275 12.96 -3.07 -16.59
N GLN A 276 14.07 -2.62 -17.16
CA GLN A 276 14.53 -1.21 -17.08
C GLN A 276 14.56 -0.69 -15.63
N LYS A 277 15.12 -1.48 -14.70
CA LYS A 277 15.31 -1.19 -13.25
C LYS A 277 14.05 -0.97 -12.43
N SER A 278 13.12 -0.11 -12.87
CA SER A 278 11.98 0.33 -12.07
C SER A 278 10.62 -0.15 -12.58
N ASN A 279 10.54 -0.65 -13.81
CA ASN A 279 9.31 -1.21 -14.33
C ASN A 279 9.09 -2.62 -13.83
N HIS A 280 7.86 -2.94 -13.46
CA HIS A 280 7.50 -4.32 -13.14
C HIS A 280 6.03 -4.61 -13.39
N VAL A 281 5.74 -5.89 -13.56
CA VAL A 281 4.41 -6.47 -13.41
C VAL A 281 4.51 -7.60 -12.40
N ARG A 282 3.58 -7.66 -11.45
CA ARG A 282 3.52 -8.66 -10.39
C ARG A 282 2.16 -9.31 -10.35
N LEU A 283 2.14 -10.63 -10.34
CA LEU A 283 0.99 -11.45 -10.02
C LEU A 283 1.18 -12.05 -8.62
N ALA A 284 0.29 -11.73 -7.69
CA ALA A 284 0.31 -12.25 -6.33
C ALA A 284 -0.98 -13.03 -6.03
N ALA A 285 -0.84 -14.03 -5.15
CA ALA A 285 -1.95 -14.85 -4.67
C ALA A 285 -1.81 -15.07 -3.16
N ILE A 286 -2.95 -15.21 -2.48
CA ILE A 286 -3.03 -15.62 -1.07
C ILE A 286 -4.07 -16.70 -0.91
N ALA A 287 -3.77 -17.71 -0.09
CA ALA A 287 -4.68 -18.77 0.34
C ALA A 287 -4.79 -18.75 1.86
N ARG A 288 -6.00 -18.85 2.38
CA ARG A 288 -6.33 -18.64 3.78
C ARG A 288 -7.25 -19.71 4.32
N SER A 289 -7.13 -20.03 5.60
CA SER A 289 -8.09 -20.82 6.34
C SER A 289 -8.85 -19.90 7.30
N LEU A 290 -10.18 -19.87 7.20
CA LEU A 290 -11.04 -18.99 7.97
C LEU A 290 -11.94 -19.81 8.89
N PRO A 291 -11.51 -20.11 10.15
CA PRO A 291 -12.28 -20.91 11.07
C PRO A 291 -13.36 -20.06 11.76
N TYR A 292 -14.53 -20.66 11.98
CA TYR A 292 -15.58 -20.11 12.82
C TYR A 292 -16.34 -21.21 13.56
N ARG A 293 -17.03 -20.87 14.64
CA ARG A 293 -17.88 -21.79 15.36
C ARG A 293 -19.34 -21.50 15.08
N ASN A 294 -20.07 -22.52 14.70
CA ASN A 294 -21.53 -22.51 14.68
C ASN A 294 -22.01 -22.92 16.07
N LEU A 295 -22.58 -21.97 16.81
CA LEU A 295 -23.05 -22.20 18.18
C LEU A 295 -24.36 -22.98 18.22
N ILE A 296 -25.18 -22.94 17.14
CA ILE A 296 -26.43 -23.71 17.03
C ILE A 296 -26.12 -25.19 16.85
N ALA A 297 -25.18 -25.50 15.95
CA ALA A 297 -24.78 -26.89 15.66
C ALA A 297 -23.67 -27.37 16.59
N ASP A 298 -23.17 -26.54 17.50
CA ASP A 298 -22.06 -26.81 18.41
C ASP A 298 -20.79 -27.35 17.71
N LYS A 299 -20.45 -26.79 16.53
CA LYS A 299 -19.41 -27.31 15.65
C LYS A 299 -18.52 -26.21 15.09
N ASN A 300 -17.22 -26.49 14.99
CA ASN A 300 -16.28 -25.65 14.28
C ASN A 300 -16.31 -25.94 12.78
N HIS A 301 -16.29 -24.88 11.98
CA HIS A 301 -16.20 -24.91 10.52
C HIS A 301 -14.93 -24.18 10.05
N TYR A 302 -14.42 -24.61 8.92
CA TYR A 302 -13.23 -24.05 8.27
C TYR A 302 -13.58 -23.71 6.83
N MET A 303 -13.50 -22.43 6.48
CA MET A 303 -13.74 -21.94 5.13
C MET A 303 -12.40 -21.61 4.47
N THR A 304 -12.27 -21.88 3.18
CA THR A 304 -11.11 -21.47 2.41
C THR A 304 -11.34 -20.07 1.86
N GLY A 305 -10.41 -19.14 2.18
CA GLY A 305 -10.30 -17.84 1.57
C GLY A 305 -9.20 -17.83 0.50
N TYR A 306 -9.35 -16.99 -0.51
CA TYR A 306 -8.33 -16.74 -1.52
C TYR A 306 -8.41 -15.32 -2.06
N GLY A 307 -7.27 -14.78 -2.47
CA GLY A 307 -7.18 -13.51 -3.18
C GLY A 307 -6.17 -13.58 -4.31
N LEU A 308 -6.43 -12.88 -5.39
CA LEU A 308 -5.51 -12.67 -6.51
C LEU A 308 -5.30 -11.18 -6.71
N GLN A 309 -4.08 -10.77 -7.03
CA GLN A 309 -3.72 -9.40 -7.34
C GLN A 309 -2.78 -9.36 -8.54
N LEU A 310 -3.06 -8.46 -9.47
CA LEU A 310 -2.15 -8.07 -10.55
C LEU A 310 -1.82 -6.59 -10.35
N SER A 311 -0.53 -6.28 -10.26
CA SER A 311 -0.04 -4.90 -10.06
C SER A 311 1.08 -4.58 -11.03
N THR A 312 1.28 -3.30 -11.30
CA THR A 312 2.31 -2.82 -12.24
C THR A 312 2.77 -1.42 -11.92
N VAL A 313 4.06 -1.18 -12.17
CA VAL A 313 4.67 0.15 -12.31
C VAL A 313 5.32 0.20 -13.67
N PHE A 314 5.04 1.25 -14.44
CA PHE A 314 5.54 1.39 -15.80
C PHE A 314 5.92 2.84 -16.11
N HIS A 315 7.12 3.04 -16.67
CA HIS A 315 7.64 4.33 -17.09
C HIS A 315 7.65 4.40 -18.62
N PRO A 316 6.60 4.93 -19.27
CA PRO A 316 6.55 5.03 -20.72
C PRO A 316 7.63 5.98 -21.28
N PHE A 317 8.00 7.00 -20.50
CA PHE A 317 9.11 7.91 -20.80
C PHE A 317 9.61 8.56 -19.48
N HIS A 318 10.78 9.22 -19.54
CA HIS A 318 11.55 9.73 -18.39
C HIS A 318 10.80 10.65 -17.41
N ALA A 319 9.69 11.26 -17.83
CA ALA A 319 8.92 12.17 -16.99
C ALA A 319 7.63 11.55 -16.45
N MET A 320 7.25 10.34 -16.88
CA MET A 320 5.93 9.78 -16.56
C MET A 320 6.05 8.40 -15.91
N THR A 321 5.27 8.18 -14.86
CA THR A 321 5.09 6.88 -14.21
C THR A 321 3.62 6.52 -14.19
N LEU A 322 3.30 5.31 -14.57
CA LEU A 322 1.97 4.72 -14.48
C LEU A 322 1.96 3.66 -13.39
N TYR A 323 0.92 3.68 -12.57
CA TYR A 323 0.66 2.70 -11.53
C TYR A 323 -0.66 2.01 -11.82
N GLY A 324 -0.73 0.71 -11.56
CA GLY A 324 -1.97 -0.04 -11.70
C GLY A 324 -2.05 -1.22 -10.75
N CYS A 325 -3.23 -1.49 -10.25
CA CYS A 325 -3.51 -2.65 -9.44
C CYS A 325 -4.96 -3.08 -9.64
N ILE A 326 -5.18 -4.37 -9.82
CA ILE A 326 -6.48 -5.01 -9.72
C ILE A 326 -6.37 -6.19 -8.77
N ASN A 327 -7.40 -6.42 -8.00
CA ASN A 327 -7.46 -7.54 -7.08
C ASN A 327 -8.89 -8.05 -6.92
N GLY A 328 -9.04 -9.30 -6.49
CA GLY A 328 -10.33 -9.91 -6.26
C GLY A 328 -10.20 -11.29 -5.62
N GLY A 329 -11.25 -11.69 -4.90
CA GLY A 329 -11.29 -12.98 -4.23
C GLY A 329 -12.40 -13.09 -3.20
N GLN A 330 -12.31 -14.12 -2.37
CA GLN A 330 -13.21 -14.40 -1.26
C GLN A 330 -12.40 -14.59 0.01
N GLY A 331 -12.82 -13.97 1.13
CA GLY A 331 -12.14 -14.11 2.41
C GLY A 331 -10.75 -13.47 2.47
N TYR A 332 -10.53 -12.38 1.74
CA TYR A 332 -9.26 -11.63 1.72
C TYR A 332 -9.43 -10.13 2.06
N SER A 333 -10.60 -9.74 2.55
CA SER A 333 -10.92 -8.33 2.82
C SER A 333 -10.02 -7.69 3.87
N SER A 334 -9.49 -8.47 4.80
CA SER A 334 -8.49 -8.04 5.80
C SER A 334 -7.13 -7.68 5.21
N MET A 335 -6.89 -7.92 3.91
CA MET A 335 -5.63 -7.55 3.26
C MET A 335 -5.53 -6.07 2.90
N GLY A 336 -6.62 -5.30 2.89
CA GLY A 336 -6.57 -3.86 2.63
C GLY A 336 -7.82 -3.26 2.01
N GLY A 337 -7.71 -1.98 1.65
CA GLY A 337 -8.77 -1.24 0.99
C GLY A 337 -9.95 -0.88 1.88
N ASP A 338 -11.03 -0.42 1.28
CA ASP A 338 -12.29 -0.08 1.96
C ASP A 338 -12.87 -1.25 2.75
N TRP A 339 -12.55 -2.48 2.37
CA TRP A 339 -13.07 -3.69 3.00
C TRP A 339 -12.56 -3.91 4.44
N LEU A 340 -11.43 -3.27 4.81
CA LEU A 340 -10.94 -3.26 6.21
C LEU A 340 -11.96 -2.65 7.20
N MET A 341 -12.89 -1.85 6.70
CA MET A 341 -13.91 -1.18 7.54
C MET A 341 -15.11 -2.08 7.82
N GLY A 342 -15.21 -3.24 7.15
CA GLY A 342 -16.28 -4.23 7.30
C GLY A 342 -15.73 -5.62 7.60
N ALA A 343 -16.58 -6.52 8.11
CA ALA A 343 -16.22 -7.91 8.41
C ALA A 343 -16.51 -8.81 7.19
N TYR A 344 -15.82 -8.59 6.06
CA TYR A 344 -16.15 -9.22 4.78
C TYR A 344 -15.33 -10.48 4.44
N ASP A 345 -14.52 -10.99 5.35
CA ASP A 345 -13.86 -12.29 5.14
C ASP A 345 -14.88 -13.43 5.24
N LEU A 346 -15.71 -13.40 6.31
CA LEU A 346 -16.87 -14.26 6.47
C LEU A 346 -18.05 -13.45 6.96
N VAL A 347 -19.20 -13.61 6.33
CA VAL A 347 -20.46 -12.95 6.69
C VAL A 347 -21.56 -13.96 6.93
N ALA A 348 -22.59 -13.57 7.70
CA ALA A 348 -23.69 -14.43 8.04
C ALA A 348 -24.49 -14.86 6.79
N ASN A 349 -24.86 -16.15 6.75
CA ASN A 349 -25.76 -16.66 5.74
C ASN A 349 -27.22 -16.37 6.16
N PRO A 350 -27.95 -15.48 5.45
CA PRO A 350 -29.30 -15.10 5.87
C PRO A 350 -30.32 -16.27 5.77
N ASN A 351 -29.99 -17.32 4.99
CA ASN A 351 -30.88 -18.47 4.79
C ASN A 351 -30.61 -19.62 5.75
N LYS A 352 -29.48 -19.57 6.49
CA LYS A 352 -29.06 -20.65 7.39
C LYS A 352 -28.37 -20.08 8.63
N PRO A 353 -29.15 -19.88 9.71
CA PRO A 353 -28.60 -19.41 10.98
C PRO A 353 -27.45 -20.32 11.46
N GLY A 354 -26.36 -19.69 11.94
CA GLY A 354 -25.16 -20.39 12.39
C GLY A 354 -24.16 -20.73 11.27
N GLU A 355 -24.50 -20.60 9.99
CA GLU A 355 -23.54 -20.71 8.89
C GLU A 355 -23.03 -19.35 8.44
N LEU A 356 -21.72 -19.26 8.20
CA LEU A 356 -21.08 -18.13 7.54
C LEU A 356 -20.69 -18.51 6.12
N TYR A 357 -20.55 -17.53 5.25
CA TYR A 357 -20.00 -17.71 3.90
C TYR A 357 -19.04 -16.56 3.56
N SER A 358 -18.14 -16.81 2.62
CA SER A 358 -17.21 -15.81 2.13
C SER A 358 -17.77 -15.10 0.90
N PRO A 359 -18.07 -13.79 0.98
CA PRO A 359 -18.55 -13.03 -0.17
C PRO A 359 -17.39 -12.72 -1.13
N PHE A 360 -17.72 -12.48 -2.40
CA PHE A 360 -16.75 -12.03 -3.38
C PHE A 360 -16.54 -10.51 -3.26
N CYS A 361 -15.29 -10.09 -3.15
CA CYS A 361 -14.88 -8.70 -3.18
C CYS A 361 -13.88 -8.50 -4.31
N TYR A 362 -13.94 -7.33 -4.99
CA TYR A 362 -12.96 -6.98 -6.01
C TYR A 362 -12.81 -5.48 -6.15
N GLY A 363 -11.68 -5.07 -6.66
CA GLY A 363 -11.39 -3.67 -6.88
C GLY A 363 -10.11 -3.46 -7.67
N GLY A 364 -9.76 -2.21 -7.84
CA GLY A 364 -8.54 -1.83 -8.52
C GLY A 364 -8.37 -0.32 -8.52
N TYR A 365 -7.17 0.11 -8.86
CA TYR A 365 -6.85 1.50 -9.10
C TYR A 365 -5.88 1.63 -10.27
N GLY A 366 -5.91 2.81 -10.86
CA GLY A 366 -4.92 3.27 -11.82
C GLY A 366 -4.51 4.69 -11.49
N ALA A 367 -3.23 4.99 -11.69
CA ALA A 367 -2.71 6.32 -11.44
C ALA A 367 -1.65 6.71 -12.47
N VAL A 368 -1.53 8.01 -12.68
CA VAL A 368 -0.48 8.63 -13.48
C VAL A 368 0.26 9.64 -12.62
N GLN A 369 1.59 9.59 -12.67
CA GLN A 369 2.46 10.60 -12.13
C GLN A 369 3.22 11.26 -13.28
N TYR A 370 3.32 12.58 -13.26
CA TYR A 370 4.09 13.35 -14.22
C TYR A 370 5.09 14.25 -13.48
N ASN A 371 6.36 14.07 -13.77
CA ASN A 371 7.46 14.83 -13.19
C ASN A 371 7.76 16.04 -14.09
N PHE A 372 7.39 17.24 -13.66
CA PHE A 372 7.71 18.50 -14.37
C PHE A 372 9.18 18.83 -14.27
N THR A 373 9.76 18.58 -13.11
CA THR A 373 11.18 18.73 -12.80
C THR A 373 11.60 17.61 -11.83
N PRO A 374 12.88 17.40 -11.54
CA PRO A 374 13.29 16.48 -10.47
C PRO A 374 12.69 16.81 -9.09
N MET A 375 12.26 18.06 -8.87
CA MET A 375 11.77 18.54 -7.56
C MET A 375 10.25 18.73 -7.51
N ILE A 376 9.56 18.72 -8.65
CA ILE A 376 8.12 18.98 -8.72
C ILE A 376 7.46 17.90 -9.59
N PHE A 377 6.45 17.24 -9.04
CA PHE A 377 5.60 16.33 -9.78
C PHE A 377 4.14 16.45 -9.37
N ALA A 378 3.26 15.99 -10.24
CA ALA A 378 1.84 15.83 -9.93
C ALA A 378 1.43 14.39 -10.16
N SER A 379 0.41 13.91 -9.44
CA SER A 379 -0.23 12.65 -9.74
C SER A 379 -1.75 12.74 -9.72
N ALA A 380 -2.39 11.83 -10.45
CA ALA A 380 -3.82 11.65 -10.43
C ALA A 380 -4.13 10.16 -10.30
N THR A 381 -5.03 9.81 -9.39
CA THR A 381 -5.40 8.44 -9.07
C THR A 381 -6.91 8.26 -9.18
N VAL A 382 -7.34 7.14 -9.71
CA VAL A 382 -8.74 6.69 -9.69
C VAL A 382 -8.77 5.25 -9.19
N GLY A 383 -9.59 4.98 -8.18
CA GLY A 383 -9.76 3.64 -7.61
C GLY A 383 -11.22 3.30 -7.36
N GLY A 384 -11.54 2.03 -7.35
CA GLY A 384 -12.88 1.53 -7.07
C GLY A 384 -12.88 0.18 -6.38
N THR A 385 -13.86 -0.02 -5.50
CA THR A 385 -14.10 -1.27 -4.78
C THR A 385 -15.53 -1.72 -4.94
N ARG A 386 -15.74 -3.03 -4.95
CA ARG A 386 -17.06 -3.64 -5.04
C ARG A 386 -17.18 -4.82 -4.09
N TYR A 387 -18.22 -4.76 -3.25
CA TYR A 387 -18.71 -5.88 -2.46
C TYR A 387 -19.82 -6.60 -3.22
N ALA A 388 -19.67 -7.90 -3.46
CA ALA A 388 -20.57 -8.71 -4.26
C ALA A 388 -21.02 -9.96 -3.47
N PRO A 389 -21.95 -9.81 -2.50
CA PRO A 389 -22.46 -10.92 -1.71
C PRO A 389 -23.29 -11.88 -2.55
N LYS A 390 -23.28 -13.17 -2.18
CA LYS A 390 -24.09 -14.20 -2.83
C LYS A 390 -25.58 -14.09 -2.50
N TYR A 391 -25.88 -13.64 -1.28
CA TYR A 391 -27.25 -13.53 -0.78
C TYR A 391 -27.65 -12.05 -0.65
N ALA A 392 -28.95 -11.82 -0.49
CA ALA A 392 -29.48 -10.48 -0.24
C ALA A 392 -28.94 -9.94 1.09
N VAL A 393 -28.58 -8.67 1.10
CA VAL A 393 -28.09 -7.92 2.25
C VAL A 393 -28.99 -6.72 2.51
N ALA A 394 -28.86 -6.11 3.68
CA ALA A 394 -29.60 -4.90 4.02
C ALA A 394 -29.30 -3.78 3.03
N GLY A 395 -30.33 -2.98 2.69
CA GLY A 395 -30.23 -1.95 1.67
C GLY A 395 -29.18 -0.87 1.99
N ASP A 396 -29.00 -0.56 3.25
CA ASP A 396 -28.06 0.45 3.77
C ASP A 396 -26.60 -0.02 3.82
N GLN A 397 -26.35 -1.30 3.52
CA GLN A 397 -24.98 -1.83 3.50
C GLN A 397 -24.18 -1.27 2.31
N TYR A 398 -22.88 -1.11 2.55
CA TYR A 398 -21.91 -0.72 1.55
C TYR A 398 -21.85 -1.71 0.39
N LYS A 399 -21.95 -1.18 -0.83
CA LYS A 399 -21.91 -1.94 -2.07
C LYS A 399 -20.68 -1.62 -2.91
N GLN A 400 -20.33 -0.34 -3.01
CA GLN A 400 -19.26 0.15 -3.89
C GLN A 400 -18.70 1.46 -3.39
N GLY A 401 -17.37 1.60 -3.43
CA GLY A 401 -16.65 2.86 -3.26
C GLY A 401 -15.99 3.31 -4.55
N LEU A 402 -15.93 4.62 -4.76
CA LEU A 402 -15.12 5.27 -5.77
C LEU A 402 -14.21 6.28 -5.07
N TYR A 403 -12.94 6.24 -5.41
CA TYR A 403 -11.89 7.15 -4.94
C TYR A 403 -11.25 7.84 -6.13
N MET A 404 -11.05 9.14 -6.03
CA MET A 404 -10.30 9.94 -6.98
C MET A 404 -9.45 10.94 -6.21
N ALA A 405 -8.18 11.06 -6.56
CA ALA A 405 -7.26 12.04 -6.00
C ALA A 405 -6.47 12.72 -7.10
N ALA A 406 -6.14 13.99 -6.89
CA ALA A 406 -5.19 14.73 -7.73
C ALA A 406 -4.31 15.58 -6.82
N ASN A 407 -3.00 15.52 -7.01
CA ASN A 407 -2.05 16.17 -6.13
C ASN A 407 -0.87 16.79 -6.87
N VAL A 408 -0.16 17.66 -6.15
CA VAL A 408 1.13 18.24 -6.54
C VAL A 408 2.08 18.13 -5.37
N PHE A 409 3.25 17.59 -5.62
CA PHE A 409 4.36 17.46 -4.69
C PHE A 409 5.49 18.39 -5.06
N TRP A 410 6.08 19.02 -4.05
CA TRP A 410 7.24 19.88 -4.18
C TRP A 410 8.29 19.51 -3.14
N TYR A 411 9.48 19.16 -3.60
CA TYR A 411 10.68 18.99 -2.78
C TYR A 411 11.43 20.32 -2.71
N LEU A 412 11.33 21.00 -1.57
CA LEU A 412 12.06 22.23 -1.30
C LEU A 412 13.57 21.96 -1.18
N THR A 413 13.90 20.80 -0.61
CA THR A 413 15.24 20.21 -0.56
C THR A 413 15.08 18.69 -0.69
N PRO A 414 16.17 17.91 -0.87
CA PRO A 414 16.06 16.45 -0.86
C PRO A 414 15.37 15.85 0.39
N ARG A 415 15.34 16.62 1.50
CA ARG A 415 14.80 16.16 2.79
C ARG A 415 13.54 16.88 3.25
N ILE A 416 13.15 17.95 2.57
CA ILE A 416 11.93 18.70 2.90
C ILE A 416 10.99 18.63 1.71
N SER A 417 9.82 18.06 1.93
CA SER A 417 8.77 17.97 0.90
C SER A 417 7.45 18.52 1.43
N CYS A 418 6.66 19.11 0.55
CA CYS A 418 5.30 19.52 0.80
C CYS A 418 4.41 19.10 -0.36
N ALA A 419 3.12 18.96 -0.10
CA ALA A 419 2.14 18.67 -1.16
C ALA A 419 0.76 19.19 -0.81
N LEU A 420 -0.03 19.34 -1.88
CA LEU A 420 -1.47 19.60 -1.84
C LEU A 420 -2.18 18.50 -2.62
N GLU A 421 -3.35 18.07 -2.11
CA GLU A 421 -4.16 17.02 -2.73
C GLU A 421 -5.64 17.36 -2.62
N PHE A 422 -6.36 17.10 -3.68
CA PHE A 422 -7.81 17.14 -3.72
C PHE A 422 -8.34 15.73 -3.86
N ASP A 423 -9.16 15.30 -2.90
CA ASP A 423 -9.83 14.02 -2.91
C ASP A 423 -11.31 14.18 -3.19
N LEU A 424 -11.85 13.30 -4.02
CA LEU A 424 -13.26 13.15 -4.32
C LEU A 424 -13.62 11.66 -4.22
N GLY A 425 -14.61 11.33 -3.41
CA GLY A 425 -15.06 9.95 -3.28
C GLY A 425 -16.56 9.82 -3.23
N SER A 426 -17.04 8.61 -3.52
CA SER A 426 -18.44 8.26 -3.32
C SER A 426 -18.61 6.87 -2.71
N ARG A 427 -19.64 6.77 -1.88
CA ARG A 427 -20.20 5.52 -1.36
C ARG A 427 -21.54 5.25 -2.02
N LEU A 428 -21.75 4.03 -2.49
CA LEU A 428 -23.02 3.51 -3.00
C LEU A 428 -23.44 2.34 -2.13
N ASN A 429 -24.68 2.36 -1.64
CA ASN A 429 -25.29 1.26 -0.89
C ASN A 429 -26.15 0.36 -1.79
N PHE A 430 -26.64 -0.78 -1.25
CA PHE A 430 -27.46 -1.74 -2.01
C PHE A 430 -28.85 -1.21 -2.34
N ASP A 431 -29.41 -0.28 -1.56
CA ASP A 431 -30.67 0.43 -1.86
C ASP A 431 -30.57 1.44 -3.02
N GLY A 432 -29.35 1.61 -3.58
CA GLY A 432 -29.09 2.53 -4.68
C GLY A 432 -28.78 3.97 -4.23
N GLN A 433 -28.84 4.28 -2.95
CA GLN A 433 -28.43 5.58 -2.43
C GLN A 433 -26.94 5.78 -2.65
N ARG A 434 -26.54 7.00 -3.06
CA ARG A 434 -25.15 7.39 -3.28
C ARG A 434 -24.86 8.71 -2.55
N ALA A 435 -23.78 8.69 -1.77
CA ALA A 435 -23.23 9.89 -1.13
C ALA A 435 -21.87 10.25 -1.72
N TRP A 436 -21.55 11.55 -1.71
CA TRP A 436 -20.26 12.10 -2.16
C TRP A 436 -19.63 12.92 -1.05
N ALA A 437 -18.31 12.84 -0.93
CA ALA A 437 -17.49 13.67 -0.06
C ALA A 437 -16.30 14.24 -0.83
N ARG A 438 -15.77 15.35 -0.33
CA ARG A 438 -14.62 16.06 -0.88
C ARG A 438 -13.69 16.47 0.23
N ARG A 439 -12.40 16.37 -0.03
CA ARG A 439 -11.34 16.79 0.89
C ARG A 439 -10.29 17.59 0.14
N LEU A 440 -9.76 18.63 0.78
CA LEU A 440 -8.49 19.25 0.42
C LEU A 440 -7.49 18.89 1.51
N GLY A 441 -6.44 18.19 1.13
CA GLY A 441 -5.35 17.78 2.00
C GLY A 441 -4.08 18.56 1.70
N ALA A 442 -3.27 18.77 2.74
CA ALA A 442 -1.93 19.31 2.62
C ALA A 442 -0.98 18.55 3.56
N PHE A 443 0.29 18.42 3.19
CA PHE A 443 1.28 17.93 4.13
C PHE A 443 2.62 18.65 3.98
N VAL A 444 3.40 18.60 5.05
CA VAL A 444 4.82 18.95 5.09
C VAL A 444 5.55 17.80 5.77
N SER A 445 6.68 17.39 5.22
CA SER A 445 7.53 16.33 5.77
C SER A 445 8.99 16.77 5.76
N PHE A 446 9.65 16.56 6.88
CA PHE A 446 11.09 16.71 7.04
C PHE A 446 11.69 15.36 7.36
N SER A 447 12.67 14.90 6.55
CA SER A 447 13.37 13.62 6.73
C SER A 447 14.81 13.85 7.25
N PHE A 448 15.26 12.99 8.16
CA PHE A 448 16.59 13.06 8.77
C PHE A 448 17.29 11.71 8.87
#